data_9b6fdcd9690f153ffe4ca0012c734379
#
_entry.id   9b6fdcd9690f153ffe4ca0012c734379
#
_cell.length_a   1.000
_cell.length_b   1.000
_cell.length_c   1.000
_cell.angle_alpha   90.00
_cell.angle_beta   90.00
_cell.angle_gamma   90.00
#
_symmetry.space_group_name_H-M   'P 1'
#
loop_
_entity.id
_entity.type
_entity.pdbx_description
1 polymer ?
#
loop_
_entity_poly.entity_id
_entity_poly.type
_entity_poly.pdbx_seq_one_letter_code
_entity_poly.pdbx_strand_id
1 'polypeptide(L)'
;MKTRSPYFYLFIFLFLNVLNFIDRNILFAFGNEIKADFNLTNTQWGLVSGIVFLFFYATCSIFIGALGDRLSRTKIIAVGLLLWSSMTALTGMAKNVFLLFLSRAFIGVGESSLTPSAMSMLSDVFPREKRGMAGGIYYFGIPLGVGLGFLIQASLGPIFGWRKIFIGLGVLGALVSIFIYFLTEPIRGEIDGSQNQERSASLKDSLKDTYKAIISS
;
A
#
# COMPACT_ATOMS: atom_id res chain seq x y z
N MET A 1 -25.84 -6.11 -8.78
CA MET A 1 -25.56 -5.81 -7.34
C MET A 1 -25.48 -4.30 -7.23
N LYS A 2 -26.18 -3.65 -6.28
CA LYS A 2 -26.08 -2.19 -6.11
C LYS A 2 -24.66 -1.83 -5.67
N THR A 3 -23.99 -0.95 -6.41
CA THR A 3 -22.75 -0.29 -5.98
C THR A 3 -22.99 0.41 -4.64
N ARG A 4 -22.07 0.26 -3.71
CA ARG A 4 -22.15 0.96 -2.42
C ARG A 4 -21.92 2.46 -2.64
N SER A 5 -22.27 3.29 -1.65
CA SER A 5 -22.04 4.74 -1.72
C SER A 5 -20.58 5.07 -2.08
N PRO A 6 -20.31 6.07 -2.96
CA PRO A 6 -18.97 6.54 -3.26
C PRO A 6 -18.13 6.86 -2.02
N TYR A 7 -18.76 7.47 -1.02
CA TYR A 7 -18.12 7.82 0.25
C TYR A 7 -17.69 6.60 1.07
N PHE A 8 -18.39 5.46 0.93
CA PHE A 8 -17.99 4.20 1.57
C PHE A 8 -16.62 3.73 1.06
N TYR A 9 -16.40 3.75 -0.26
CA TYR A 9 -15.10 3.43 -0.84
C TYR A 9 -14.02 4.44 -0.44
N LEU A 10 -14.38 5.73 -0.44
CA LEU A 10 -13.45 6.79 -0.04
C LEU A 10 -12.94 6.61 1.39
N PHE A 11 -13.83 6.32 2.36
CA PHE A 11 -13.42 6.10 3.74
C PHE A 11 -12.60 4.82 3.93
N ILE A 12 -12.93 3.74 3.22
CA ILE A 12 -12.11 2.52 3.24
C ILE A 12 -10.71 2.81 2.70
N PHE A 13 -10.59 3.49 1.56
CA PHE A 13 -9.28 3.78 0.99
C PHE A 13 -8.48 4.81 1.79
N LEU A 14 -9.15 5.79 2.39
CA LEU A 14 -8.51 6.67 3.37
C LEU A 14 -7.96 5.86 4.55
N PHE A 15 -8.75 4.96 5.13
CA PHE A 15 -8.31 4.09 6.23
C PHE A 15 -7.11 3.22 5.83
N LEU A 16 -7.15 2.60 4.65
CA LEU A 16 -6.02 1.81 4.13
C LEU A 16 -4.78 2.68 3.90
N ASN A 17 -4.96 3.91 3.43
CA ASN A 17 -3.85 4.84 3.24
C ASN A 17 -3.23 5.27 4.59
N VAL A 18 -4.07 5.48 5.61
CA VAL A 18 -3.60 5.72 6.99
C VAL A 18 -2.77 4.54 7.50
N LEU A 19 -3.28 3.31 7.38
CA LEU A 19 -2.54 2.10 7.77
C LEU A 19 -1.20 1.99 7.02
N ASN A 20 -1.21 2.23 5.71
CA ASN A 20 -0.02 2.21 4.87
C ASN A 20 1.05 3.18 5.39
N PHE A 21 0.65 4.41 5.73
CA PHE A 21 1.59 5.42 6.23
C PHE A 21 1.97 5.22 7.70
N ILE A 22 1.17 4.56 8.52
CA ILE A 22 1.59 4.05 9.82
C ILE A 22 2.74 3.05 9.63
N ASP A 23 2.57 2.02 8.79
CA ASP A 23 3.58 0.98 8.55
C ASP A 23 4.90 1.55 8.00
N ARG A 24 4.84 2.54 7.12
CA ARG A 24 6.04 3.24 6.64
C ARG A 24 6.77 4.00 7.74
N ASN A 25 6.04 4.73 8.56
CA ASN A 25 6.64 5.67 9.50
C ASN A 25 6.99 5.04 10.85
N ILE A 26 6.34 3.95 11.23
CA ILE A 26 6.67 3.24 12.46
C ILE A 26 8.12 2.72 12.47
N LEU A 27 8.67 2.37 11.31
CA LEU A 27 10.08 2.01 11.19
C LEU A 27 11.00 3.18 11.55
N PHE A 28 10.68 4.38 11.06
CA PHE A 28 11.45 5.58 11.39
C PHE A 28 11.29 5.97 12.85
N ALA A 29 10.08 5.83 13.39
CA ALA A 29 9.78 6.14 14.78
C ALA A 29 10.60 5.26 15.75
N PHE A 30 10.83 3.99 15.40
CA PHE A 30 11.67 3.05 16.17
C PHE A 30 13.10 2.94 15.62
N GLY A 31 13.56 3.91 14.87
CA GLY A 31 14.83 3.85 14.17
C GLY A 31 16.04 3.62 15.08
N ASN A 32 16.08 4.27 16.23
CA ASN A 32 17.20 4.14 17.18
C ASN A 32 17.26 2.74 17.81
N GLU A 33 16.11 2.20 18.20
CA GLU A 33 15.99 0.89 18.81
C GLU A 33 16.36 -0.22 17.82
N ILE A 34 15.86 -0.12 16.57
CA ILE A 34 16.16 -1.09 15.51
C ILE A 34 17.66 -1.05 15.15
N LYS A 35 18.23 0.17 15.01
CA LYS A 35 19.67 0.32 14.75
C LYS A 35 20.51 -0.31 15.85
N ALA A 36 20.15 -0.09 17.10
CA ALA A 36 20.85 -0.66 18.25
C ALA A 36 20.74 -2.18 18.30
N ASP A 37 19.54 -2.75 18.11
CA ASP A 37 19.30 -4.20 18.17
C ASP A 37 20.11 -4.99 17.11
N PHE A 38 20.29 -4.40 15.92
CA PHE A 38 21.00 -5.04 14.81
C PHE A 38 22.42 -4.50 14.56
N ASN A 39 22.89 -3.57 15.38
CA ASN A 39 24.17 -2.87 15.22
C ASN A 39 24.35 -2.31 13.80
N LEU A 40 23.29 -1.65 13.26
CA LEU A 40 23.30 -1.14 11.89
C LEU A 40 24.19 0.09 11.75
N THR A 41 25.04 0.09 10.73
CA THR A 41 25.70 1.31 10.27
C THR A 41 24.68 2.30 9.68
N ASN A 42 25.05 3.59 9.59
CA ASN A 42 24.18 4.59 8.97
C ASN A 42 23.84 4.26 7.51
N THR A 43 24.79 3.67 6.78
CA THR A 43 24.56 3.22 5.40
C THR A 43 23.54 2.08 5.34
N GLN A 44 23.68 1.06 6.17
CA GLN A 44 22.72 -0.05 6.25
C GLN A 44 21.32 0.44 6.65
N TRP A 45 21.25 1.37 7.62
CA TRP A 45 20.00 1.98 8.01
C TRP A 45 19.33 2.74 6.85
N GLY A 46 20.08 3.55 6.12
CA GLY A 46 19.57 4.27 4.94
C GLY A 46 19.04 3.32 3.84
N LEU A 47 19.73 2.19 3.65
CA LEU A 47 19.27 1.15 2.71
C LEU A 47 17.96 0.51 3.18
N VAL A 48 17.89 0.05 4.43
CA VAL A 48 16.69 -0.61 4.99
C VAL A 48 15.50 0.34 5.08
N SER A 49 15.71 1.56 5.57
CA SER A 49 14.63 2.50 5.81
C SER A 49 14.09 3.18 4.55
N GLY A 50 14.94 3.32 3.51
CA GLY A 50 14.60 4.09 2.31
C GLY A 50 14.77 3.31 1.01
N ILE A 51 16.01 3.10 0.58
CA ILE A 51 16.35 2.72 -0.81
C ILE A 51 15.73 1.38 -1.20
N VAL A 52 15.86 0.34 -0.37
CA VAL A 52 15.33 -1.00 -0.67
C VAL A 52 13.82 -0.95 -0.85
N PHE A 53 13.11 -0.33 0.10
CA PHE A 53 11.67 -0.16 0.01
C PHE A 53 11.26 0.61 -1.26
N LEU A 54 11.86 1.78 -1.48
CA LEU A 54 11.51 2.66 -2.59
C LEU A 54 11.74 2.01 -3.96
N PHE A 55 12.84 1.29 -4.12
CA PHE A 55 13.15 0.57 -5.36
C PHE A 55 12.07 -0.45 -5.73
N PHE A 56 11.71 -1.33 -4.79
CA PHE A 56 10.68 -2.34 -5.03
C PHE A 56 9.29 -1.72 -5.18
N TYR A 57 8.97 -0.70 -4.38
CA TYR A 57 7.71 0.04 -4.49
C TYR A 57 7.56 0.70 -5.86
N ALA A 58 8.55 1.47 -6.31
CA ALA A 58 8.49 2.18 -7.58
C ALA A 58 8.43 1.22 -8.77
N THR A 59 9.29 0.19 -8.77
CA THR A 59 9.31 -0.81 -9.84
C THR A 59 7.98 -1.56 -9.94
N CYS A 60 7.47 -2.06 -8.80
CA CYS A 60 6.24 -2.86 -8.81
C CYS A 60 4.99 -2.03 -9.05
N SER A 61 4.95 -0.75 -8.68
CA SER A 61 3.77 0.10 -8.89
C SER A 61 3.40 0.25 -10.37
N ILE A 62 4.39 0.26 -11.26
CA ILE A 62 4.19 0.35 -12.72
C ILE A 62 3.47 -0.92 -13.23
N PHE A 63 3.98 -2.10 -12.82
CA PHE A 63 3.40 -3.38 -13.25
C PHE A 63 2.04 -3.64 -12.62
N ILE A 64 1.86 -3.29 -11.35
CA ILE A 64 0.59 -3.47 -10.63
C ILE A 64 -0.47 -2.51 -11.18
N GLY A 65 -0.11 -1.29 -11.59
CA GLY A 65 -1.02 -0.40 -12.31
C GLY A 65 -1.59 -1.06 -13.57
N ALA A 66 -0.72 -1.60 -14.43
CA ALA A 66 -1.13 -2.31 -15.65
C ALA A 66 -1.94 -3.61 -15.34
N LEU A 67 -1.63 -4.30 -14.23
CA LEU A 67 -2.38 -5.48 -13.80
C LEU A 67 -3.79 -5.09 -13.32
N GLY A 68 -3.92 -3.91 -12.69
CA GLY A 68 -5.18 -3.33 -12.22
C GLY A 68 -6.20 -3.10 -13.34
N ASP A 69 -5.74 -2.90 -14.58
CA ASP A 69 -6.64 -2.71 -15.73
C ASP A 69 -7.42 -3.98 -16.09
N ARG A 70 -6.95 -5.14 -15.67
CA ARG A 70 -7.49 -6.45 -16.10
C ARG A 70 -8.01 -7.32 -14.96
N LEU A 71 -7.38 -7.26 -13.82
CA LEU A 71 -7.76 -8.05 -12.65
C LEU A 71 -8.67 -7.22 -11.73
N SER A 72 -9.29 -7.91 -10.79
CA SER A 72 -10.06 -7.25 -9.73
C SER A 72 -9.13 -6.40 -8.85
N ARG A 73 -9.35 -5.08 -8.86
CA ARG A 73 -8.54 -4.12 -8.08
C ARG A 73 -8.70 -4.32 -6.57
N THR A 74 -9.89 -4.74 -6.12
CA THR A 74 -10.10 -5.09 -4.71
C THR A 74 -9.25 -6.30 -4.30
N LYS A 75 -9.14 -7.32 -5.17
CA LYS A 75 -8.28 -8.48 -4.91
C LYS A 75 -6.80 -8.12 -4.97
N ILE A 76 -6.38 -7.24 -5.88
CA ILE A 76 -5.00 -6.74 -5.95
C ILE A 76 -4.64 -6.02 -4.64
N ILE A 77 -5.51 -5.13 -4.15
CA ILE A 77 -5.29 -4.46 -2.85
C ILE A 77 -5.25 -5.48 -1.73
N ALA A 78 -6.18 -6.44 -1.69
CA ALA A 78 -6.24 -7.42 -0.61
C ALA A 78 -4.97 -8.29 -0.54
N VAL A 79 -4.50 -8.81 -1.70
CA VAL A 79 -3.28 -9.61 -1.76
C VAL A 79 -2.06 -8.76 -1.41
N GLY A 80 -1.97 -7.53 -1.92
CA GLY A 80 -0.90 -6.61 -1.57
C GLY A 80 -0.90 -6.28 -0.08
N LEU A 81 -2.08 -5.99 0.51
CA LEU A 81 -2.24 -5.73 1.94
C LEU A 81 -1.84 -6.94 2.79
N LEU A 82 -2.23 -8.15 2.39
CA LEU A 82 -1.81 -9.36 3.08
C LEU A 82 -0.29 -9.54 3.04
N LEU A 83 0.31 -9.31 1.87
CA LEU A 83 1.75 -9.42 1.68
C LEU A 83 2.50 -8.41 2.58
N TRP A 84 2.20 -7.10 2.47
CA TRP A 84 2.93 -6.13 3.28
C TRP A 84 2.70 -6.31 4.78
N SER A 85 1.47 -6.64 5.19
CA SER A 85 1.15 -6.88 6.60
C SER A 85 1.89 -8.10 7.17
N SER A 86 1.98 -9.19 6.38
CA SER A 86 2.77 -10.36 6.76
C SER A 86 4.26 -10.01 6.90
N MET A 87 4.78 -9.17 6.01
CA MET A 87 6.16 -8.72 6.05
C MET A 87 6.41 -7.70 7.18
N THR A 88 5.41 -6.88 7.53
CA THR A 88 5.46 -6.03 8.74
C THR A 88 5.55 -6.89 10.00
N ALA A 89 4.72 -7.93 10.14
CA ALA A 89 4.84 -8.88 11.24
C ALA A 89 6.21 -9.58 11.25
N LEU A 90 6.71 -10.00 10.07
CA LEU A 90 8.02 -10.62 9.92
C LEU A 90 9.16 -9.68 10.32
N THR A 91 9.03 -8.36 10.07
CA THR A 91 9.97 -7.35 10.55
C THR A 91 10.10 -7.40 12.08
N GLY A 92 8.97 -7.48 12.80
CA GLY A 92 8.96 -7.62 14.25
C GLY A 92 9.60 -8.93 14.76
N MET A 93 9.59 -9.98 13.93
CA MET A 93 10.18 -11.29 14.23
C MET A 93 11.62 -11.43 13.73
N ALA A 94 12.18 -10.42 13.06
CA ALA A 94 13.49 -10.48 12.45
C ALA A 94 14.59 -10.72 13.49
N LYS A 95 15.48 -11.68 13.19
CA LYS A 95 16.63 -12.07 14.04
C LYS A 95 17.96 -11.64 13.42
N ASN A 96 17.96 -11.19 12.18
CA ASN A 96 19.18 -10.74 11.49
C ASN A 96 18.84 -9.64 10.48
N VAL A 97 19.87 -8.95 10.02
CA VAL A 97 19.76 -7.82 9.09
C VAL A 97 19.20 -8.24 7.73
N PHE A 98 19.53 -9.45 7.26
CA PHE A 98 19.02 -9.95 5.98
C PHE A 98 17.49 -10.04 5.99
N LEU A 99 16.90 -10.55 7.08
CA LEU A 99 15.44 -10.65 7.19
C LEU A 99 14.76 -9.27 7.23
N LEU A 100 15.41 -8.26 7.84
CA LEU A 100 14.99 -6.86 7.77
C LEU A 100 14.97 -6.33 6.33
N PHE A 101 16.03 -6.56 5.56
CA PHE A 101 16.10 -6.17 4.15
C PHE A 101 15.01 -6.85 3.32
N LEU A 102 14.86 -8.16 3.50
CA LEU A 102 13.88 -8.96 2.79
C LEU A 102 12.45 -8.47 3.07
N SER A 103 12.12 -8.25 4.34
CA SER A 103 10.80 -7.75 4.71
C SER A 103 10.53 -6.37 4.11
N ARG A 104 11.50 -5.45 4.11
CA ARG A 104 11.35 -4.11 3.51
C ARG A 104 11.14 -4.15 2.00
N ALA A 105 11.84 -5.05 1.30
CA ALA A 105 11.64 -5.25 -0.14
C ALA A 105 10.20 -5.69 -0.44
N PHE A 106 9.71 -6.71 0.25
CA PHE A 106 8.36 -7.23 0.04
C PHE A 106 7.24 -6.32 0.58
N ILE A 107 7.48 -5.52 1.63
CA ILE A 107 6.57 -4.44 2.03
C ILE A 107 6.42 -3.47 0.86
N GLY A 108 7.52 -3.04 0.22
CA GLY A 108 7.46 -2.17 -0.96
C GLY A 108 6.63 -2.76 -2.11
N VAL A 109 6.81 -4.06 -2.39
CA VAL A 109 5.99 -4.78 -3.38
C VAL A 109 4.51 -4.75 -3.02
N GLY A 110 4.16 -5.11 -1.79
CA GLY A 110 2.75 -5.17 -1.34
C GLY A 110 2.07 -3.80 -1.37
N GLU A 111 2.73 -2.78 -0.82
CA GLU A 111 2.18 -1.42 -0.73
C GLU A 111 1.99 -0.74 -2.08
N SER A 112 2.78 -1.12 -3.10
CA SER A 112 2.65 -0.58 -4.45
C SER A 112 1.29 -0.87 -5.10
N SER A 113 0.51 -1.82 -4.54
CA SER A 113 -0.83 -2.19 -5.02
C SER A 113 -1.92 -1.18 -4.65
N LEU A 114 -1.75 -0.44 -3.55
CA LEU A 114 -2.84 0.33 -2.96
C LEU A 114 -3.19 1.57 -3.79
N THR A 115 -2.26 2.49 -3.97
CA THR A 115 -2.55 3.81 -4.56
C THR A 115 -3.09 3.73 -5.99
N PRO A 116 -2.48 3.01 -6.94
CA PRO A 116 -3.01 2.96 -8.30
C PRO A 116 -4.41 2.34 -8.34
N SER A 117 -4.64 1.25 -7.59
CA SER A 117 -5.94 0.58 -7.55
C SER A 117 -7.01 1.43 -6.86
N ALA A 118 -6.69 2.10 -5.75
CA ALA A 118 -7.62 2.96 -5.02
C ALA A 118 -8.02 4.18 -5.85
N MET A 119 -7.06 4.85 -6.48
CA MET A 119 -7.33 6.03 -7.31
C MET A 119 -8.16 5.67 -8.54
N SER A 120 -7.87 4.54 -9.18
CA SER A 120 -8.68 4.01 -10.28
C SER A 120 -10.12 3.75 -9.84
N MET A 121 -10.36 3.09 -8.70
CA MET A 121 -11.71 2.84 -8.18
C MET A 121 -12.42 4.11 -7.75
N LEU A 122 -11.73 5.09 -7.16
CA LEU A 122 -12.32 6.38 -6.81
C LEU A 122 -12.76 7.15 -8.06
N SER A 123 -12.02 7.06 -9.16
CA SER A 123 -12.41 7.67 -10.43
C SER A 123 -13.66 7.05 -11.05
N ASP A 124 -13.95 5.77 -10.77
CA ASP A 124 -15.17 5.11 -11.25
C ASP A 124 -16.43 5.52 -10.46
N VAL A 125 -16.27 5.85 -9.16
CA VAL A 125 -17.42 6.13 -8.27
C VAL A 125 -17.68 7.63 -8.06
N PHE A 126 -16.71 8.50 -8.39
CA PHE A 126 -16.89 9.97 -8.29
C PHE A 126 -16.95 10.62 -9.66
N PRO A 127 -17.90 11.57 -9.88
CA PRO A 127 -17.94 12.38 -11.08
C PRO A 127 -16.67 13.25 -11.18
N ARG A 128 -16.31 13.66 -12.39
CA ARG A 128 -15.05 14.38 -12.70
C ARG A 128 -14.81 15.58 -11.80
N GLU A 129 -15.87 16.35 -11.50
CA GLU A 129 -15.83 17.55 -10.67
C GLU A 129 -15.44 17.27 -9.22
N LYS A 130 -15.70 16.04 -8.73
CA LYS A 130 -15.43 15.61 -7.34
C LYS A 130 -14.19 14.74 -7.18
N ARG A 131 -13.53 14.31 -8.27
CA ARG A 131 -12.34 13.45 -8.20
C ARG A 131 -11.17 14.09 -7.47
N GLY A 132 -10.98 15.41 -7.67
CA GLY A 132 -9.96 16.17 -6.95
C GLY A 132 -10.18 16.18 -5.44
N MET A 133 -11.43 16.38 -5.01
CA MET A 133 -11.81 16.31 -3.59
C MET A 133 -11.60 14.89 -3.04
N ALA A 134 -12.03 13.85 -3.75
CA ALA A 134 -11.86 12.47 -3.31
C ALA A 134 -10.38 12.10 -3.18
N GLY A 135 -9.54 12.50 -4.15
CA GLY A 135 -8.09 12.34 -4.08
C GLY A 135 -7.46 13.09 -2.91
N GLY A 136 -7.86 14.34 -2.67
CA GLY A 136 -7.40 15.13 -1.54
C GLY A 136 -7.72 14.47 -0.18
N ILE A 137 -8.95 13.95 -0.01
CA ILE A 137 -9.34 13.20 1.19
C ILE A 137 -8.54 11.90 1.31
N TYR A 138 -8.35 11.15 0.22
CA TYR A 138 -7.51 9.95 0.24
C TYR A 138 -6.07 10.26 0.70
N TYR A 139 -5.45 11.29 0.13
CA TYR A 139 -4.08 11.67 0.47
C TYR A 139 -3.95 12.32 1.85
N PHE A 140 -5.04 12.80 2.45
CA PHE A 140 -5.04 13.23 3.86
C PHE A 140 -4.70 12.08 4.82
N GLY A 141 -4.83 10.83 4.38
CA GLY A 141 -4.31 9.66 5.08
C GLY A 141 -2.81 9.72 5.37
N ILE A 142 -2.01 10.43 4.54
CA ILE A 142 -0.55 10.57 4.72
C ILE A 142 -0.21 11.24 6.06
N PRO A 143 -0.57 12.52 6.30
CA PRO A 143 -0.25 13.17 7.56
C PRO A 143 -0.88 12.49 8.78
N LEU A 144 -2.09 11.91 8.62
CA LEU A 144 -2.72 11.14 9.70
C LEU A 144 -1.90 9.88 10.02
N GLY A 145 -1.48 9.10 9.02
CA GLY A 145 -0.69 7.89 9.23
C GLY A 145 0.68 8.19 9.84
N VAL A 146 1.35 9.25 9.36
CA VAL A 146 2.62 9.73 9.93
C VAL A 146 2.45 10.07 11.42
N GLY A 147 1.46 10.92 11.75
CA GLY A 147 1.19 11.32 13.12
C GLY A 147 0.84 10.15 14.03
N LEU A 148 -0.02 9.23 13.56
CA LEU A 148 -0.38 8.02 14.31
C LEU A 148 0.81 7.07 14.49
N GLY A 149 1.70 6.94 13.51
CA GLY A 149 2.92 6.13 13.66
C GLY A 149 3.80 6.61 14.81
N PHE A 150 4.06 7.91 14.91
CA PHE A 150 4.81 8.48 16.03
C PHE A 150 4.03 8.42 17.36
N LEU A 151 2.72 8.62 17.32
CA LEU A 151 1.89 8.49 18.53
C LEU A 151 1.91 7.06 19.08
N ILE A 152 1.82 6.05 18.21
CA ILE A 152 1.95 4.64 18.58
C ILE A 152 3.32 4.37 19.22
N GLN A 153 4.39 4.88 18.63
CA GLN A 153 5.73 4.75 19.19
C GLN A 153 5.81 5.40 20.57
N ALA A 154 5.35 6.64 20.72
CA ALA A 154 5.46 7.38 21.97
C ALA A 154 4.62 6.76 23.11
N SER A 155 3.41 6.26 22.82
CA SER A 155 2.47 5.76 23.82
C SER A 155 2.62 4.25 24.09
N LEU A 156 2.79 3.45 23.06
CA LEU A 156 2.85 1.99 23.16
C LEU A 156 4.28 1.44 23.13
N GLY A 157 5.23 2.19 22.55
CA GLY A 157 6.63 1.79 22.47
C GLY A 157 7.25 1.42 23.79
N PRO A 158 7.15 2.26 24.83
CA PRO A 158 7.71 1.96 26.15
C PRO A 158 7.11 0.72 26.83
N ILE A 159 5.86 0.36 26.47
CA ILE A 159 5.13 -0.76 27.08
C ILE A 159 5.43 -2.08 26.39
N PHE A 160 5.37 -2.08 25.04
CA PHE A 160 5.41 -3.31 24.24
C PHE A 160 6.74 -3.53 23.52
N GLY A 161 7.51 -2.47 23.31
CA GLY A 161 8.70 -2.49 22.47
C GLY A 161 8.36 -2.59 20.98
N TRP A 162 9.31 -2.26 20.11
CA TRP A 162 9.11 -2.16 18.67
C TRP A 162 8.66 -3.50 18.03
N ARG A 163 9.21 -4.64 18.49
CA ARG A 163 8.92 -5.96 17.90
C ARG A 163 7.44 -6.32 18.00
N LYS A 164 6.85 -6.17 19.19
CA LYS A 164 5.42 -6.52 19.39
C LYS A 164 4.50 -5.57 18.64
N ILE A 165 4.87 -4.30 18.50
CA ILE A 165 4.10 -3.31 17.73
C ILE A 165 4.09 -3.68 16.25
N PHE A 166 5.23 -4.05 15.65
CA PHE A 166 5.28 -4.52 14.28
C PHE A 166 4.45 -5.77 14.05
N ILE A 167 4.52 -6.74 14.97
CA ILE A 167 3.68 -7.95 14.90
C ILE A 167 2.20 -7.58 14.99
N GLY A 168 1.83 -6.71 15.92
CA GLY A 168 0.43 -6.27 16.09
C GLY A 168 -0.12 -5.55 14.86
N LEU A 169 0.64 -4.63 14.25
CA LEU A 169 0.26 -3.94 13.02
C LEU A 169 0.12 -4.93 11.85
N GLY A 170 1.06 -5.86 11.72
CA GLY A 170 0.99 -6.88 10.68
C GLY A 170 -0.25 -7.80 10.84
N VAL A 171 -0.57 -8.23 12.06
CA VAL A 171 -1.79 -9.01 12.32
C VAL A 171 -3.05 -8.20 12.00
N LEU A 172 -3.11 -6.93 12.43
CA LEU A 172 -4.23 -6.06 12.13
C LEU A 172 -4.44 -5.89 10.63
N GLY A 173 -3.37 -5.60 9.88
CA GLY A 173 -3.47 -5.44 8.43
C GLY A 173 -3.86 -6.74 7.71
N ALA A 174 -3.36 -7.90 8.18
CA ALA A 174 -3.76 -9.20 7.64
C ALA A 174 -5.26 -9.48 7.85
N LEU A 175 -5.82 -9.12 8.99
CA LEU A 175 -7.27 -9.21 9.24
C LEU A 175 -8.06 -8.27 8.32
N VAL A 176 -7.59 -7.03 8.15
CA VAL A 176 -8.20 -6.06 7.23
C VAL A 176 -8.16 -6.57 5.79
N SER A 177 -7.08 -7.26 5.37
CA SER A 177 -6.97 -7.82 4.01
C SER A 177 -8.08 -8.81 3.67
N ILE A 178 -8.49 -9.62 4.64
CA ILE A 178 -9.61 -10.56 4.49
C ILE A 178 -10.90 -9.80 4.20
N PHE A 179 -11.16 -8.71 4.92
CA PHE A 179 -12.33 -7.86 4.68
C PHE A 179 -12.30 -7.25 3.27
N ILE A 180 -11.13 -6.72 2.84
CA ILE A 180 -10.96 -6.11 1.51
C ILE A 180 -11.13 -7.15 0.39
N TYR A 181 -10.72 -8.40 0.61
CA TYR A 181 -10.87 -9.46 -0.38
C TYR A 181 -12.33 -9.72 -0.78
N PHE A 182 -13.25 -9.59 0.18
CA PHE A 182 -14.69 -9.75 -0.03
C PHE A 182 -15.42 -8.44 -0.39
N LEU A 183 -14.68 -7.33 -0.51
CA LEU A 183 -15.27 -6.05 -0.88
C LEU A 183 -15.72 -6.10 -2.34
N THR A 184 -16.97 -5.66 -2.59
CA THR A 184 -17.51 -5.55 -3.95
C THR A 184 -16.77 -4.45 -4.71
N GLU A 185 -16.23 -4.78 -5.88
CA GLU A 185 -15.56 -3.82 -6.75
C GLU A 185 -16.58 -2.92 -7.47
N PRO A 186 -16.35 -1.60 -7.56
CA PRO A 186 -17.17 -0.71 -8.39
C PRO A 186 -17.08 -1.09 -9.87
N ILE A 187 -18.17 -0.86 -10.60
CA ILE A 187 -18.20 -1.08 -12.05
C ILE A 187 -17.29 -0.05 -12.73
N ARG A 188 -16.39 -0.53 -13.59
CA ARG A 188 -15.45 0.33 -14.30
C ARG A 188 -16.17 1.25 -15.28
N GLY A 189 -15.79 2.53 -15.25
CA GLY A 189 -16.33 3.53 -16.16
C GLY A 189 -17.84 3.78 -16.01
N GLU A 190 -18.46 3.40 -14.88
CA GLU A 190 -19.91 3.53 -14.67
C GLU A 190 -20.37 4.97 -14.84
N ILE A 191 -19.60 5.93 -14.34
CA ILE A 191 -19.97 7.35 -14.39
C ILE A 191 -19.60 8.00 -15.72
N ASP A 192 -18.51 7.57 -16.36
CA ASP A 192 -18.05 8.15 -17.63
C ASP A 192 -18.74 7.52 -18.87
N GLY A 193 -19.61 6.53 -18.69
CA GLY A 193 -20.33 5.84 -19.77
C GLY A 193 -19.43 5.00 -20.71
N SER A 194 -18.18 4.74 -20.33
CA SER A 194 -17.16 4.07 -21.15
C SER A 194 -17.15 2.54 -21.03
N GLN A 195 -18.27 1.92 -20.66
CA GLN A 195 -18.37 0.49 -20.33
C GLN A 195 -17.86 -0.50 -21.40
N ASN A 196 -17.64 -0.08 -22.64
CA ASN A 196 -17.49 -1.02 -23.76
C ASN A 196 -16.13 -1.04 -24.48
N GLN A 197 -15.15 -0.20 -24.16
CA GLN A 197 -13.95 -0.09 -25.00
C GLN A 197 -12.71 -0.88 -24.55
N GLU A 198 -12.63 -1.33 -23.31
CA GLU A 198 -11.34 -1.82 -22.75
C GLU A 198 -11.18 -3.35 -22.61
N ARG A 199 -12.19 -4.15 -22.98
CA ARG A 199 -12.09 -5.61 -22.79
C ARG A 199 -11.24 -6.38 -23.81
N SER A 200 -10.73 -5.75 -24.87
CA SER A 200 -10.19 -6.49 -26.02
C SER A 200 -8.67 -6.59 -26.17
N ALA A 201 -7.87 -5.81 -25.44
CA ALA A 201 -6.41 -5.88 -25.58
C ALA A 201 -5.78 -6.99 -24.71
N SER A 202 -4.79 -7.73 -25.24
CA SER A 202 -4.10 -8.82 -24.51
C SER A 202 -3.18 -8.27 -23.40
N LEU A 203 -3.01 -9.00 -22.28
CA LEU A 203 -2.11 -8.63 -21.17
C LEU A 203 -0.68 -8.39 -21.66
N LYS A 204 -0.25 -9.17 -22.68
CA LYS A 204 1.03 -9.00 -23.35
C LYS A 204 1.12 -7.65 -24.07
N ASP A 205 0.03 -7.16 -24.67
CA ASP A 205 0.02 -5.90 -25.40
C ASP A 205 0.10 -4.72 -24.44
N SER A 206 -0.64 -4.75 -23.33
CA SER A 206 -0.59 -3.72 -22.27
C SER A 206 0.79 -3.63 -21.60
N LEU A 207 1.40 -4.77 -21.29
CA LEU A 207 2.76 -4.82 -20.73
C LEU A 207 3.81 -4.36 -21.75
N LYS A 208 3.63 -4.71 -23.02
CA LYS A 208 4.52 -4.30 -24.11
C LYS A 208 4.43 -2.79 -24.38
N ASP A 209 3.24 -2.22 -24.32
CA ASP A 209 3.03 -0.79 -24.49
C ASP A 209 3.56 0.01 -23.30
N THR A 210 3.37 -0.50 -22.07
CA THR A 210 3.98 0.09 -20.87
C THR A 210 5.52 0.05 -20.94
N TYR A 211 6.08 -1.08 -21.37
CA TYR A 211 7.54 -1.21 -21.55
C TYR A 211 8.08 -0.28 -22.63
N LYS A 212 7.39 -0.16 -23.78
CA LYS A 212 7.77 0.79 -24.84
C LYS A 212 7.69 2.24 -24.37
N ALA A 213 6.65 2.63 -23.63
CA ALA A 213 6.51 3.98 -23.12
C ALA A 213 7.64 4.36 -22.15
N ILE A 214 8.13 3.40 -21.34
CA ILE A 214 9.27 3.62 -20.42
C ILE A 214 10.59 3.82 -21.16
N ILE A 215 10.81 3.09 -22.29
CA ILE A 215 12.08 3.14 -23.04
C ILE A 215 12.10 4.35 -24.01
N SER A 216 10.95 4.85 -24.46
CA SER A 216 10.84 5.98 -25.38
C SER A 216 10.81 7.36 -24.70
N SER A 217 10.82 7.38 -23.38
CA SER A 217 10.87 8.58 -22.54
C SER A 217 12.29 8.85 -22.02
#